data_52ef658417c168bbd5fbfaf5fe35aa1d
#
_entry.id   52ef658417c168bbd5fbfaf5fe35aa1d
#
_cell.length_a   1.000
_cell.length_b   1.000
_cell.length_c   1.000
_cell.angle_alpha   90.00
_cell.angle_beta   90.00
_cell.angle_gamma   90.00
#
_symmetry.space_group_name_H-M   'P 1'
#
loop_
_entity.id
_entity.type
_entity.pdbx_description
1 polymer ?
#
loop_
_entity_poly.entity_id
_entity_poly.type
_entity_poly.pdbx_seq_one_letter_code
_entity_poly.pdbx_strand_id
1 'polypeptide(L)'
;MLKILAVCGNGLGSSFACQMTTEAVLREMGVEAKMDHIEISSAAGMDADLIISGKNFEKQFERISLKCPAIFLERLVDKNEIREKLTPVLKDMGVI
;
A
#
# COMPACT_ATOMS: atom_id res chain seq x y z
N MET A 1 5.28 -6.96 -13.54
CA MET A 1 4.54 -5.77 -13.10
C MET A 1 4.51 -5.72 -11.58
N LEU A 2 4.74 -4.55 -11.03
CA LEU A 2 4.73 -4.33 -9.59
C LEU A 2 3.33 -4.58 -9.03
N LYS A 3 3.24 -5.36 -7.96
CA LYS A 3 1.95 -5.65 -7.32
C LYS A 3 1.89 -4.98 -5.94
N ILE A 4 0.90 -4.12 -5.77
CA ILE A 4 0.70 -3.37 -4.52
C ILE A 4 -0.66 -3.71 -3.94
N LEU A 5 -0.69 -4.00 -2.64
CA LEU A 5 -1.94 -4.27 -1.93
C LEU A 5 -2.27 -3.16 -0.95
N ALA A 6 -3.49 -2.65 -1.04
CA ALA A 6 -4.05 -1.76 -0.03
C ALA A 6 -4.78 -2.63 1.00
N VAL A 7 -4.35 -2.56 2.24
CA VAL A 7 -4.86 -3.44 3.30
C VAL A 7 -5.62 -2.63 4.33
N CYS A 8 -6.82 -3.09 4.68
CA CYS A 8 -7.68 -2.42 5.64
C CYS A 8 -8.33 -3.44 6.57
N GLY A 9 -8.73 -3.01 7.75
CA GLY A 9 -9.34 -3.89 8.74
C GLY A 9 -10.80 -4.19 8.44
N ASN A 10 -11.63 -3.18 8.52
CA ASN A 10 -13.06 -3.31 8.30
C ASN A 10 -13.53 -2.26 7.30
N GLY A 11 -14.40 -2.67 6.41
CA GLY A 11 -14.96 -1.75 5.43
C GLY A 11 -14.05 -1.55 4.24
N LEU A 12 -14.45 -2.10 3.12
CA LEU A 12 -13.69 -2.03 1.88
C LEU A 12 -13.65 -0.63 1.29
N GLY A 13 -14.53 0.27 1.77
CA GLY A 13 -14.59 1.64 1.26
C GLY A 13 -13.29 2.42 1.46
N SER A 14 -12.68 2.32 2.64
CA SER A 14 -11.44 3.04 2.93
C SER A 14 -10.27 2.50 2.10
N SER A 15 -10.15 1.19 1.99
CA SER A 15 -9.07 0.58 1.22
C SER A 15 -9.24 0.83 -0.27
N PHE A 16 -10.49 0.88 -0.74
CA PHE A 16 -10.77 1.21 -2.13
C PHE A 16 -10.38 2.65 -2.46
N ALA A 17 -10.71 3.59 -1.58
CA ALA A 17 -10.32 4.99 -1.76
C ALA A 17 -8.80 5.15 -1.73
N CYS A 18 -8.14 4.44 -0.83
CA CYS A 18 -6.68 4.42 -0.77
C CYS A 18 -6.07 3.86 -2.06
N GLN A 19 -6.64 2.78 -2.57
CA GLN A 19 -6.21 2.18 -3.82
C GLN A 19 -6.31 3.19 -4.97
N MET A 20 -7.45 3.84 -5.12
CA MET A 20 -7.66 4.81 -6.20
C MET A 20 -6.68 5.98 -6.10
N THR A 21 -6.46 6.50 -4.91
CA THR A 21 -5.55 7.61 -4.69
C THR A 21 -4.10 7.19 -5.01
N THR A 22 -3.71 6.01 -4.57
CA THR A 22 -2.38 5.48 -4.84
C THR A 22 -2.17 5.23 -6.33
N GLU A 23 -3.17 4.70 -7.01
CA GLU A 23 -3.10 4.51 -8.45
C GLU A 23 -2.88 5.82 -9.18
N ALA A 24 -3.56 6.89 -8.74
CA ALA A 24 -3.38 8.21 -9.32
C ALA A 24 -1.95 8.73 -9.12
N VAL A 25 -1.39 8.54 -7.93
CA VAL A 25 0.00 8.93 -7.64
C VAL A 25 0.98 8.15 -8.51
N LEU A 26 0.79 6.84 -8.61
CA LEU A 26 1.66 6.02 -9.44
C LEU A 26 1.62 6.42 -10.90
N ARG A 27 0.43 6.76 -11.40
CA ARG A 27 0.27 7.23 -12.77
C ARG A 27 1.01 8.54 -12.99
N GLU A 28 0.92 9.46 -12.03
CA GLU A 28 1.65 10.73 -12.09
C GLU A 28 3.17 10.53 -12.07
N MET A 29 3.63 9.50 -11.38
CA MET A 29 5.05 9.16 -11.30
C MET A 29 5.54 8.33 -12.49
N GLY A 30 4.63 7.93 -13.38
CA GLY A 30 4.99 7.10 -14.52
C GLY A 30 5.30 5.65 -14.16
N VAL A 31 4.76 5.16 -13.04
CA VAL A 31 5.00 3.80 -12.57
C VAL A 31 3.79 2.92 -12.89
N GLU A 32 4.04 1.81 -13.56
CA GLU A 32 3.01 0.82 -13.82
C GLU A 32 2.97 -0.18 -12.68
N ALA A 33 1.80 -0.33 -12.07
CA ALA A 33 1.61 -1.27 -10.97
C ALA A 33 0.19 -1.81 -11.00
N LYS A 34 0.06 -3.05 -10.57
CA LYS A 34 -1.24 -3.67 -10.38
C LYS A 34 -1.63 -3.51 -8.91
N MET A 35 -2.74 -2.86 -8.66
CA MET A 35 -3.22 -2.66 -7.30
C MET A 35 -4.48 -3.47 -7.03
N ASP A 36 -4.59 -3.91 -5.78
CA ASP A 36 -5.76 -4.59 -5.28
C ASP A 36 -5.96 -4.17 -3.83
N HIS A 37 -7.10 -4.52 -3.26
CA HIS A 37 -7.38 -4.25 -1.86
C HIS A 37 -7.89 -5.51 -1.18
N ILE A 38 -7.45 -5.73 0.05
CA ILE A 38 -7.83 -6.91 0.83
C ILE A 38 -8.00 -6.55 2.30
N GLU A 39 -8.63 -7.44 3.04
CA GLU A 39 -8.72 -7.31 4.49
C GLU A 39 -7.40 -7.74 5.13
N ILE A 40 -7.09 -7.14 6.28
CA ILE A 40 -5.84 -7.44 6.99
C ILE A 40 -5.73 -8.92 7.37
N SER A 41 -6.86 -9.57 7.63
CA SER A 41 -6.86 -11.00 7.95
C SER A 41 -6.35 -11.89 6.82
N SER A 42 -6.42 -11.38 5.59
CA SER A 42 -5.95 -12.12 4.41
C SER A 42 -4.54 -11.73 3.99
N ALA A 43 -3.97 -10.69 4.58
CA ALA A 43 -2.69 -10.12 4.13
C ALA A 43 -1.52 -11.10 4.28
N ALA A 44 -1.52 -11.92 5.31
CA ALA A 44 -0.40 -12.81 5.62
C ALA A 44 -0.14 -13.85 4.55
N GLY A 45 -1.16 -14.23 3.79
CA GLY A 45 -1.02 -15.25 2.75
C GLY A 45 -0.89 -14.72 1.34
N MET A 46 -0.81 -13.41 1.18
CA MET A 46 -0.81 -12.80 -0.15
C MET A 46 0.60 -12.49 -0.65
N ASP A 47 0.80 -12.70 -1.95
CA ASP A 47 2.03 -12.29 -2.62
C ASP A 47 1.87 -10.87 -3.11
N ALA A 48 2.76 -10.00 -2.67
CA ALA A 48 2.78 -8.62 -3.11
C ALA A 48 4.21 -8.09 -3.06
N ASP A 49 4.47 -7.06 -3.84
CA ASP A 49 5.76 -6.38 -3.82
C ASP A 49 5.78 -5.26 -2.79
N LEU A 50 4.61 -4.73 -2.46
CA LEU A 50 4.46 -3.64 -1.52
C LEU A 50 3.06 -3.66 -0.92
N ILE A 51 2.97 -3.32 0.37
CA ILE A 51 1.69 -3.21 1.07
C ILE A 51 1.52 -1.76 1.54
N ILE A 52 0.31 -1.23 1.36
CA ILE A 52 -0.06 0.09 1.87
C ILE A 52 -1.24 -0.08 2.81
N SER A 53 -1.15 0.51 3.99
CA SER A 53 -2.20 0.41 4.99
C SER A 53 -2.28 1.69 5.81
N GLY A 54 -3.27 1.78 6.68
CA GLY A 54 -3.37 2.88 7.63
C GLY A 54 -2.44 2.65 8.82
N LYS A 55 -1.93 3.73 9.38
CA LYS A 55 -1.03 3.67 10.52
C LYS A 55 -1.67 2.99 11.73
N ASN A 56 -2.98 3.08 11.84
CA ASN A 56 -3.71 2.41 12.91
C ASN A 56 -3.63 0.89 12.85
N PHE A 57 -3.21 0.32 11.72
CA PHE A 57 -3.02 -1.12 11.58
C PHE A 57 -1.57 -1.56 11.75
N GLU A 58 -0.65 -0.64 11.97
CA GLU A 58 0.78 -0.94 12.07
C GLU A 58 1.08 -2.04 13.10
N LYS A 59 0.46 -1.96 14.27
CA LYS A 59 0.66 -2.95 15.32
C LYS A 59 0.19 -4.34 14.92
N GLN A 60 -0.87 -4.41 14.10
CA GLN A 60 -1.36 -5.70 13.64
C GLN A 60 -0.38 -6.33 12.65
N PHE A 61 0.30 -5.51 11.85
CA PHE A 61 1.30 -6.00 10.93
C PHE A 61 2.56 -6.50 11.62
N GLU A 62 2.85 -6.03 12.83
CA GLU A 62 3.97 -6.54 13.62
C GLU A 62 3.80 -8.01 13.96
N ARG A 63 2.56 -8.49 14.02
CA ARG A 63 2.25 -9.90 14.30
C ARG A 63 2.22 -10.76 13.03
N ILE A 64 2.32 -10.14 11.87
CA ILE A 64 2.27 -10.81 10.58
C ILE A 64 3.67 -10.81 9.99
N SER A 65 4.11 -11.98 9.54
CA SER A 65 5.40 -12.10 8.89
C SER A 65 5.28 -11.65 7.43
N LEU A 66 5.64 -10.41 7.15
CA LEU A 66 5.57 -9.86 5.81
C LEU A 66 6.87 -10.15 5.06
N LYS A 67 6.73 -10.52 3.79
CA LYS A 67 7.87 -10.77 2.91
C LYS A 67 8.21 -9.56 2.05
N CYS A 68 7.47 -8.48 2.19
CA CYS A 68 7.65 -7.27 1.39
C CYS A 68 7.57 -6.04 2.27
N PRO A 69 8.05 -4.88 1.77
CA PRO A 69 7.91 -3.64 2.53
C PRO A 69 6.46 -3.23 2.70
N ALA A 70 6.18 -2.52 3.77
CA ALA A 70 4.85 -2.00 4.06
C ALA A 70 4.95 -0.51 4.35
N ILE A 71 3.99 0.24 3.85
CA ILE A 71 3.87 1.68 4.07
C ILE A 71 2.61 1.93 4.90
N PHE A 72 2.74 2.73 5.95
CA PHE A 72 1.62 3.08 6.81
C PHE A 72 1.31 4.56 6.67
N LEU A 73 0.06 4.87 6.37
CA LEU A 73 -0.39 6.22 6.09
C LEU A 73 -1.23 6.76 7.25
N GLU A 74 -1.04 8.03 7.58
CA GLU A 74 -1.91 8.71 8.52
C GLU A 74 -3.24 9.06 7.86
N ARG A 75 -3.20 9.39 6.57
CA ARG A 75 -4.38 9.70 5.77
C ARG A 75 -4.35 8.86 4.50
N LEU A 76 -5.33 7.99 4.35
CA LEU A 76 -5.36 7.02 3.25
C LEU A 76 -5.58 7.66 1.88
N VAL A 77 -6.11 8.88 1.84
CA VAL A 77 -6.44 9.55 0.58
C VAL A 77 -5.60 10.81 0.34
N ASP A 78 -4.51 10.97 1.06
CA ASP A 78 -3.62 12.12 0.91
C ASP A 78 -2.53 11.79 -0.12
N LYS A 79 -2.66 12.36 -1.32
CA LYS A 79 -1.70 12.14 -2.40
C LYS A 79 -0.28 12.54 -2.03
N ASN A 80 -0.12 13.62 -1.27
CA ASN A 80 1.20 14.10 -0.89
C ASN A 80 1.91 13.12 0.03
N GLU A 81 1.19 12.62 1.03
CA GLU A 81 1.73 11.63 1.96
C GLU A 81 2.08 10.35 1.24
N ILE A 82 1.19 9.87 0.37
CA ILE A 82 1.42 8.65 -0.39
C ILE A 82 2.67 8.79 -1.26
N ARG A 83 2.80 9.91 -1.96
CA ARG A 83 3.96 10.16 -2.80
C ARG A 83 5.26 10.20 -1.99
N GLU A 84 5.25 10.91 -0.86
CA GLU A 84 6.42 11.00 0.00
C GLU A 84 6.88 9.63 0.50
N LYS A 85 5.94 8.78 0.86
CA LYS A 85 6.28 7.47 1.43
C LYS A 85 6.58 6.43 0.35
N LEU A 86 5.97 6.56 -0.82
CA LEU A 86 6.23 5.64 -1.92
C LEU A 86 7.59 5.87 -2.57
N THR A 87 8.00 7.13 -2.73
CA THR A 87 9.21 7.46 -3.47
C THR A 87 10.44 6.71 -2.97
N PRO A 88 10.80 6.75 -1.67
CA PRO A 88 12.00 6.03 -1.23
C PRO A 88 11.89 4.52 -1.38
N VAL A 89 10.70 3.96 -1.17
CA VAL A 89 10.51 2.52 -1.31
C VAL A 89 10.65 2.08 -2.76
N LEU A 90 10.07 2.84 -3.69
CA LEU A 90 10.17 2.52 -5.12
C LEU A 90 11.60 2.68 -5.61
N LYS A 91 12.36 3.62 -5.08
CA LYS A 91 13.78 3.76 -5.40
C LYS A 91 14.57 2.56 -4.92
N ASP A 92 14.30 2.09 -3.70
CA ASP A 92 14.96 0.91 -3.15
C ASP A 92 14.65 -0.34 -3.96
N MET A 93 13.46 -0.41 -4.53
CA MET A 93 13.04 -1.52 -5.37
C MET A 93 13.59 -1.44 -6.79
N GLY A 94 14.17 -0.32 -7.15
CA GLY A 94 14.70 -0.13 -8.49
C GLY A 94 13.63 0.19 -9.53
N VAL A 95 12.45 0.62 -9.10
CA VAL A 95 11.33 0.93 -10.01
C VAL A 95 11.47 2.34 -10.58
N ILE A 96 12.05 3.24 -9.82
CA ILE A 96 12.25 4.63 -10.26
C ILE A 96 13.68 5.09 -10.01
#